data_c49ecc078b7514889bcdcdcb4ff7dc5a
#
_entry.id   c49ecc078b7514889bcdcdcb4ff7dc5a
#
_cell.length_a   1.000
_cell.length_b   1.000
_cell.length_c   1.000
_cell.angle_alpha   90.00
_cell.angle_beta   90.00
_cell.angle_gamma   90.00
#
_symmetry.space_group_name_H-M   'P 1'
#
loop_
_entity.id
_entity.type
_entity.pdbx_description
1 polymer ?
#
loop_
_entity_poly.entity_id
_entity_poly.type
_entity_poly.pdbx_seq_one_letter_code
_entity_poly.pdbx_strand_id
1 'polypeptide(L)'
;MAKYLISLLLLGVISCGEKEQISASGLIEKTINAHGWQREKPAVIAFDFRDHHYEILRGKEGVTYSRLKIKEGDTILDTWKNFKNFERFVNQKPVVVSDSMRLLYEASINSVAYFVQLPLGLSDTAVLPKYTGETLIKGVSYHSLQVAFKKEGGGTDFEDLFYYWIHPQHFTIDFMAYSYHTNEGGTRFRVANNTQRIGGILFQDYDNYRPEHQSTPLDSLPYLWEMQQLSLLSKIQNLNIRVATH
;
A
#
# COMPACT_ATOMS: atom_id res chain seq x y z
N MET A 1 -60.58 -21.01 -49.33
CA MET A 1 -59.71 -19.86 -48.95
C MET A 1 -59.07 -20.22 -47.60
N ALA A 2 -57.84 -20.76 -47.64
CA ALA A 2 -57.10 -21.20 -46.46
C ALA A 2 -56.17 -20.07 -46.02
N LYS A 3 -56.35 -19.58 -44.77
CA LYS A 3 -55.51 -18.57 -44.16
C LYS A 3 -54.36 -19.24 -43.41
N TYR A 4 -53.13 -19.14 -43.91
CA TYR A 4 -51.92 -19.55 -43.20
C TYR A 4 -51.53 -18.50 -42.17
N LEU A 5 -51.51 -18.89 -40.90
CA LEU A 5 -51.04 -18.07 -39.78
C LEU A 5 -49.55 -18.38 -39.62
N ILE A 6 -48.67 -17.43 -39.97
CA ILE A 6 -47.23 -17.55 -39.79
C ILE A 6 -46.95 -17.07 -38.37
N SER A 7 -46.59 -18.02 -37.47
CA SER A 7 -46.15 -17.72 -36.10
C SER A 7 -44.64 -17.38 -36.14
N LEU A 8 -44.30 -16.12 -35.91
CA LEU A 8 -42.92 -15.62 -35.82
C LEU A 8 -42.36 -15.94 -34.45
N LEU A 9 -41.49 -16.95 -34.35
CA LEU A 9 -40.78 -17.32 -33.12
C LEU A 9 -39.62 -16.36 -32.90
N LEU A 10 -39.75 -15.41 -31.96
CA LEU A 10 -38.66 -14.52 -31.54
C LEU A 10 -37.70 -15.33 -30.66
N LEU A 11 -36.57 -15.75 -31.21
CA LEU A 11 -35.44 -16.28 -30.41
C LEU A 11 -34.73 -15.09 -29.72
N GLY A 12 -35.00 -14.91 -28.43
CA GLY A 12 -34.24 -14.02 -27.58
C GLY A 12 -32.82 -14.57 -27.37
N VAL A 13 -31.83 -13.93 -27.96
CA VAL A 13 -30.41 -14.23 -27.71
C VAL A 13 -30.09 -13.66 -26.30
N ILE A 14 -30.04 -14.53 -25.30
CA ILE A 14 -29.51 -14.18 -23.98
C ILE A 14 -27.98 -14.10 -24.18
N SER A 15 -27.48 -12.90 -24.43
CA SER A 15 -26.05 -12.62 -24.35
C SER A 15 -25.64 -12.74 -22.89
N CYS A 16 -25.09 -13.88 -22.52
CA CYS A 16 -24.37 -14.07 -21.27
C CYS A 16 -23.07 -13.28 -21.43
N GLY A 17 -23.04 -12.01 -20.96
CA GLY A 17 -21.81 -11.25 -20.90
C GLY A 17 -20.84 -12.00 -19.98
N GLU A 18 -19.77 -12.57 -20.53
CA GLU A 18 -18.65 -13.06 -19.74
C GLU A 18 -18.20 -11.90 -18.83
N LYS A 19 -18.31 -12.06 -17.52
CA LYS A 19 -17.68 -11.14 -16.57
C LYS A 19 -16.20 -11.15 -16.89
N GLU A 20 -15.68 -10.02 -17.36
CA GLU A 20 -14.25 -9.85 -17.63
C GLU A 20 -13.47 -10.28 -16.39
N GLN A 21 -12.71 -11.35 -16.51
CA GLN A 21 -11.96 -11.91 -15.39
C GLN A 21 -10.84 -10.93 -15.03
N ILE A 22 -11.00 -10.23 -13.90
CA ILE A 22 -10.01 -9.25 -13.42
C ILE A 22 -8.70 -9.98 -13.15
N SER A 23 -7.64 -9.63 -13.88
CA SER A 23 -6.28 -10.11 -13.58
C SER A 23 -5.69 -9.33 -12.40
N ALA A 24 -4.78 -9.96 -11.64
CA ALA A 24 -4.10 -9.27 -10.52
C ALA A 24 -3.36 -8.01 -11.00
N SER A 25 -2.68 -8.06 -12.15
CA SER A 25 -1.98 -6.91 -12.73
C SER A 25 -2.94 -5.80 -13.16
N GLY A 26 -4.06 -6.14 -13.81
CA GLY A 26 -5.07 -5.16 -14.21
C GLY A 26 -5.75 -4.50 -13.00
N LEU A 27 -5.96 -5.26 -11.92
CA LEU A 27 -6.48 -4.71 -10.67
C LEU A 27 -5.49 -3.71 -10.03
N ILE A 28 -4.19 -4.06 -9.99
CA ILE A 28 -3.13 -3.17 -9.50
C ILE A 28 -3.07 -1.88 -10.32
N GLU A 29 -3.12 -1.97 -11.64
CA GLU A 29 -3.10 -0.79 -12.52
C GLU A 29 -4.30 0.14 -12.25
N LYS A 30 -5.52 -0.41 -12.17
CA LYS A 30 -6.72 0.35 -11.81
C LYS A 30 -6.57 1.03 -10.45
N THR A 31 -5.98 0.32 -9.47
CA THR A 31 -5.77 0.83 -8.12
C THR A 31 -4.74 1.96 -8.10
N ILE A 32 -3.60 1.82 -8.81
CA ILE A 32 -2.59 2.87 -8.95
C ILE A 32 -3.20 4.13 -9.57
N ASN A 33 -3.96 3.97 -10.65
CA ASN A 33 -4.64 5.09 -11.33
C ASN A 33 -5.68 5.77 -10.42
N ALA A 34 -6.47 4.99 -9.68
CA ALA A 34 -7.46 5.50 -8.75
C ALA A 34 -6.83 6.31 -7.60
N HIS A 35 -5.66 5.90 -7.13
CA HIS A 35 -4.88 6.65 -6.15
C HIS A 35 -4.13 7.85 -6.76
N GLY A 36 -4.15 8.02 -8.08
CA GLY A 36 -3.55 9.17 -8.76
C GLY A 36 -2.03 9.12 -8.89
N TRP A 37 -1.43 7.95 -8.66
CA TRP A 37 0.00 7.77 -8.86
C TRP A 37 0.35 7.69 -10.34
N GLN A 38 1.39 8.40 -10.73
CA GLN A 38 1.96 8.36 -12.07
C GLN A 38 3.47 8.14 -11.93
N ARG A 39 3.90 6.91 -12.17
CA ARG A 39 5.30 6.48 -11.95
C ARG A 39 6.32 7.34 -12.70
N GLU A 40 5.95 7.77 -13.90
CA GLU A 40 6.79 8.54 -14.83
C GLU A 40 6.95 10.01 -14.43
N LYS A 41 6.03 10.54 -13.60
CA LYS A 41 6.06 11.94 -13.24
C LYS A 41 6.94 12.19 -12.03
N PRO A 42 7.88 13.13 -12.12
CA PRO A 42 8.61 13.60 -10.96
C PRO A 42 7.67 14.16 -9.91
N ALA A 43 7.93 13.85 -8.66
CA ALA A 43 7.17 14.36 -7.55
C ALA A 43 8.04 14.53 -6.30
N VAL A 44 7.79 15.61 -5.56
CA VAL A 44 8.30 15.79 -4.20
C VAL A 44 7.11 15.64 -3.26
N ILE A 45 7.19 14.71 -2.32
CA ILE A 45 6.16 14.46 -1.31
C ILE A 45 6.80 14.69 0.04
N ALA A 46 6.27 15.64 0.79
CA ALA A 46 6.71 15.92 2.15
C ALA A 46 5.54 15.71 3.12
N PHE A 47 5.82 15.13 4.29
CA PHE A 47 4.82 14.89 5.32
C PHE A 47 5.46 14.66 6.68
N ASP A 48 4.69 14.84 7.73
CA ASP A 48 5.10 14.52 9.10
C ASP A 48 4.47 13.20 9.52
N PHE A 49 5.29 12.30 10.07
CA PHE A 49 4.86 11.06 10.67
C PHE A 49 5.53 10.87 12.02
N ARG A 50 4.74 10.85 13.09
CA ARG A 50 5.21 10.87 14.48
C ARG A 50 6.11 12.08 14.72
N ASP A 51 7.34 11.83 15.19
CA ASP A 51 8.35 12.86 15.52
C ASP A 51 9.36 13.13 14.38
N HIS A 52 9.04 12.70 13.16
CA HIS A 52 9.91 12.90 12.01
C HIS A 52 9.18 13.65 10.89
N HIS A 53 9.93 14.51 10.21
CA HIS A 53 9.55 15.06 8.91
C HIS A 53 10.17 14.21 7.81
N TYR A 54 9.37 13.73 6.87
CA TYR A 54 9.79 12.91 5.73
C TYR A 54 9.69 13.70 4.44
N GLU A 55 10.64 13.46 3.53
CA GLU A 55 10.57 13.91 2.16
C GLU A 55 10.92 12.76 1.22
N ILE A 56 10.14 12.59 0.16
CA ILE A 56 10.34 11.60 -0.90
C ILE A 56 10.49 12.38 -2.20
N LEU A 57 11.70 12.39 -2.76
CA LEU A 57 11.99 12.97 -4.05
C LEU A 57 12.04 11.86 -5.11
N ARG A 58 11.10 11.90 -6.05
CA ARG A 58 11.04 10.98 -7.19
C ARG A 58 11.38 11.73 -8.46
N GLY A 59 12.29 11.21 -9.26
CA GLY A 59 12.70 11.84 -10.50
C GLY A 59 13.32 10.85 -11.48
N LYS A 60 13.79 11.33 -12.61
CA LYS A 60 14.44 10.51 -13.66
C LYS A 60 15.69 9.76 -13.16
N GLU A 61 16.37 10.30 -12.17
CA GLU A 61 17.56 9.69 -11.57
C GLU A 61 17.24 8.65 -10.48
N GLY A 62 15.96 8.40 -10.22
CA GLY A 62 15.48 7.46 -9.21
C GLY A 62 14.75 8.12 -8.04
N VAL A 63 14.90 7.56 -6.85
CA VAL A 63 14.21 8.01 -5.64
C VAL A 63 15.21 8.35 -4.54
N THR A 64 14.97 9.47 -3.83
CA THR A 64 15.66 9.81 -2.59
C THR A 64 14.64 9.94 -1.48
N TYR A 65 14.88 9.24 -0.39
CA TYR A 65 14.14 9.36 0.86
C TYR A 65 14.94 10.17 1.83
N SER A 66 14.31 11.14 2.50
CA SER A 66 14.89 11.88 3.59
C SER A 66 13.99 11.82 4.80
N ARG A 67 14.58 11.78 5.99
CA ARG A 67 13.84 12.01 7.24
C ARG A 67 14.64 12.90 8.17
N LEU A 68 13.95 13.87 8.72
CA LEU A 68 14.49 14.85 9.64
C LEU A 68 13.86 14.65 11.02
N LYS A 69 14.67 14.73 12.06
CA LYS A 69 14.23 14.70 13.47
C LYS A 69 15.04 15.72 14.28
N ILE A 70 14.37 16.37 15.22
CA ILE A 70 15.04 17.15 16.26
C ILE A 70 15.03 16.33 17.54
N LYS A 71 16.20 16.07 18.11
CA LYS A 71 16.36 15.34 19.38
C LYS A 71 17.34 16.06 20.29
N GLU A 72 16.91 16.46 21.47
CA GLU A 72 17.75 17.12 22.49
C GLU A 72 18.50 18.36 21.97
N GLY A 73 17.89 19.10 21.01
CA GLY A 73 18.47 20.26 20.36
C GLY A 73 19.29 19.94 19.11
N ASP A 74 19.64 18.69 18.86
CA ASP A 74 20.32 18.27 17.65
C ASP A 74 19.36 18.03 16.49
N THR A 75 19.73 18.49 15.30
CA THR A 75 19.05 18.20 14.04
C THR A 75 19.68 16.97 13.43
N ILE A 76 18.91 15.88 13.30
CA ILE A 76 19.35 14.61 12.71
C ILE A 76 18.65 14.47 11.36
N LEU A 77 19.42 14.42 10.28
CA LEU A 77 18.95 14.20 8.91
C LEU A 77 19.52 12.88 8.39
N ASP A 78 18.63 11.97 7.99
CA ASP A 78 18.98 10.77 7.21
C ASP A 78 18.57 10.97 5.76
N THR A 79 19.43 10.60 4.83
CA THR A 79 19.13 10.53 3.40
C THR A 79 19.44 9.13 2.86
N TRP A 80 18.57 8.61 1.99
CA TRP A 80 18.75 7.30 1.38
C TRP A 80 18.40 7.35 -0.10
N LYS A 81 19.42 7.31 -0.95
CA LYS A 81 19.28 7.47 -2.41
C LYS A 81 19.32 6.10 -3.10
N ASN A 82 18.31 5.83 -3.94
CA ASN A 82 18.21 4.65 -4.80
C ASN A 82 18.41 3.31 -4.09
N PHE A 83 17.98 3.22 -2.82
CA PHE A 83 18.13 2.02 -1.99
C PHE A 83 19.58 1.55 -1.80
N LYS A 84 20.56 2.45 -1.96
CA LYS A 84 22.00 2.12 -1.94
C LYS A 84 22.82 3.04 -1.04
N ASN A 85 22.68 4.35 -1.24
CA ASN A 85 23.53 5.34 -0.59
C ASN A 85 22.80 5.94 0.60
N PHE A 86 23.11 5.48 1.80
CA PHE A 86 22.60 6.03 3.04
C PHE A 86 23.65 6.98 3.66
N GLU A 87 23.20 8.16 4.08
CA GLU A 87 24.02 9.15 4.78
C GLU A 87 23.24 9.69 5.98
N ARG A 88 23.96 9.97 7.08
CA ARG A 88 23.43 10.65 8.24
C ARG A 88 24.20 11.92 8.53
N PHE A 89 23.47 12.96 8.84
CA PHE A 89 24.02 14.25 9.27
C PHE A 89 23.46 14.60 10.66
N VAL A 90 24.33 15.10 11.52
CA VAL A 90 23.95 15.71 12.80
C VAL A 90 24.42 17.15 12.79
N ASN A 91 23.51 18.10 12.95
CA ASN A 91 23.77 19.53 12.84
C ASN A 91 24.56 19.86 11.55
N GLN A 92 24.09 19.32 10.41
CA GLN A 92 24.67 19.46 9.08
C GLN A 92 26.07 18.84 8.91
N LYS A 93 26.61 18.14 9.90
CA LYS A 93 27.91 17.46 9.79
C LYS A 93 27.68 15.96 9.51
N PRO A 94 28.37 15.37 8.53
CA PRO A 94 28.25 13.95 8.24
C PRO A 94 28.76 13.12 9.43
N VAL A 95 28.04 12.04 9.72
CA VAL A 95 28.35 11.10 10.80
C VAL A 95 28.49 9.69 10.23
N VAL A 96 29.60 9.04 10.55
CA VAL A 96 29.80 7.64 10.19
C VAL A 96 28.87 6.74 11.01
N VAL A 97 28.12 5.90 10.32
CA VAL A 97 27.17 4.95 10.93
C VAL A 97 27.67 3.54 10.71
N SER A 98 27.61 2.66 11.71
CA SER A 98 27.95 1.26 11.54
C SER A 98 26.95 0.58 10.57
N ASP A 99 27.38 -0.49 9.89
CA ASP A 99 26.53 -1.22 8.94
C ASP A 99 25.24 -1.72 9.58
N SER A 100 25.31 -2.22 10.80
CA SER A 100 24.13 -2.71 11.54
C SER A 100 23.12 -1.60 11.80
N MET A 101 23.58 -0.41 12.23
CA MET A 101 22.71 0.74 12.45
C MET A 101 22.17 1.30 11.13
N ARG A 102 22.98 1.32 10.06
CA ARG A 102 22.55 1.75 8.72
C ARG A 102 21.38 0.90 8.25
N LEU A 103 21.46 -0.42 8.32
CA LEU A 103 20.36 -1.32 7.95
C LEU A 103 19.08 -1.06 8.74
N LEU A 104 19.19 -0.80 10.04
CA LEU A 104 18.02 -0.45 10.86
C LEU A 104 17.38 0.88 10.45
N TYR A 105 18.19 1.87 10.10
CA TYR A 105 17.68 3.17 9.64
C TYR A 105 17.05 3.08 8.27
N GLU A 106 17.67 2.37 7.32
CA GLU A 106 17.13 2.09 5.98
C GLU A 106 15.77 1.36 6.09
N ALA A 107 15.69 0.28 6.87
CA ALA A 107 14.45 -0.46 7.10
C ALA A 107 13.35 0.43 7.71
N SER A 108 13.72 1.27 8.68
CA SER A 108 12.78 2.20 9.30
C SER A 108 12.25 3.27 8.33
N ILE A 109 13.09 3.78 7.42
CA ILE A 109 12.66 4.72 6.37
C ILE A 109 11.77 3.99 5.36
N ASN A 110 12.20 2.79 4.92
CA ASN A 110 11.48 1.98 3.95
C ASN A 110 10.05 1.68 4.42
N SER A 111 9.87 1.28 5.67
CA SER A 111 8.56 0.93 6.21
C SER A 111 7.56 2.09 6.16
N VAL A 112 8.00 3.33 6.40
CA VAL A 112 7.13 4.51 6.29
C VAL A 112 6.89 4.88 4.83
N ALA A 113 7.97 4.93 4.02
CA ALA A 113 7.90 5.30 2.61
C ALA A 113 7.06 4.33 1.77
N TYR A 114 7.13 3.03 2.06
CA TYR A 114 6.32 2.01 1.38
C TYR A 114 4.83 2.26 1.58
N PHE A 115 4.40 2.40 2.83
CA PHE A 115 2.98 2.53 3.13
C PHE A 115 2.38 3.87 2.66
N VAL A 116 3.12 4.96 2.73
CA VAL A 116 2.60 6.27 2.27
C VAL A 116 2.47 6.33 0.74
N GLN A 117 3.27 5.54 0.01
CA GLN A 117 3.25 5.47 -1.45
C GLN A 117 2.35 4.36 -2.02
N LEU A 118 1.62 3.60 -1.18
CA LEU A 118 0.68 2.62 -1.69
C LEU A 118 -0.38 3.29 -2.59
N PRO A 119 -0.76 2.62 -3.68
CA PRO A 119 -0.37 1.27 -4.16
C PRO A 119 0.82 1.27 -5.14
N LEU A 120 1.57 2.34 -5.30
CA LEU A 120 2.62 2.48 -6.34
C LEU A 120 3.63 1.31 -6.32
N GLY A 121 4.03 0.86 -5.12
CA GLY A 121 4.96 -0.26 -4.94
C GLY A 121 4.45 -1.60 -5.46
N LEU A 122 3.13 -1.78 -5.61
CA LEU A 122 2.54 -3.05 -6.07
C LEU A 122 2.86 -3.38 -7.53
N SER A 123 3.31 -2.42 -8.34
CA SER A 123 3.75 -2.64 -9.71
C SER A 123 5.25 -2.92 -9.84
N ASP A 124 5.97 -3.13 -8.73
CA ASP A 124 7.38 -3.46 -8.77
C ASP A 124 7.63 -4.88 -9.28
N THR A 125 8.77 -5.10 -9.93
CA THR A 125 9.14 -6.39 -10.54
C THR A 125 9.37 -7.50 -9.51
N ALA A 126 9.65 -7.14 -8.26
CA ALA A 126 9.77 -8.08 -7.15
C ALA A 126 8.42 -8.57 -6.60
N VAL A 127 7.32 -7.89 -6.94
CA VAL A 127 5.97 -8.22 -6.46
C VAL A 127 5.43 -9.47 -7.16
N LEU A 128 4.87 -10.39 -6.39
CA LEU A 128 4.16 -11.60 -6.83
C LEU A 128 2.68 -11.47 -6.45
N PRO A 129 1.86 -10.83 -7.27
CA PRO A 129 0.47 -10.60 -6.95
C PRO A 129 -0.39 -11.81 -7.35
N LYS A 130 -1.37 -12.12 -6.51
CA LYS A 130 -2.38 -13.16 -6.77
C LYS A 130 -3.76 -12.62 -6.45
N TYR A 131 -4.64 -12.55 -7.45
CA TYR A 131 -6.05 -12.30 -7.22
C TYR A 131 -6.68 -13.53 -6.57
N THR A 132 -7.31 -13.38 -5.41
CA THR A 132 -7.87 -14.49 -4.62
C THR A 132 -9.40 -14.50 -4.61
N GLY A 133 -10.03 -13.67 -5.44
CA GLY A 133 -11.48 -13.54 -5.52
C GLY A 133 -12.00 -12.30 -4.81
N GLU A 134 -13.20 -12.40 -4.26
CA GLU A 134 -13.85 -11.31 -3.56
C GLU A 134 -14.09 -11.68 -2.09
N THR A 135 -14.03 -10.68 -1.22
CA THR A 135 -14.36 -10.80 0.21
C THR A 135 -15.48 -9.82 0.55
N LEU A 136 -16.55 -10.32 1.15
CA LEU A 136 -17.63 -9.47 1.64
C LEU A 136 -17.19 -8.81 2.96
N ILE A 137 -17.16 -7.47 2.98
CA ILE A 137 -16.81 -6.68 4.18
C ILE A 137 -17.88 -5.60 4.32
N LYS A 138 -18.59 -5.57 5.44
CA LYS A 138 -19.71 -4.63 5.71
C LYS A 138 -20.71 -4.53 4.53
N GLY A 139 -21.02 -5.66 3.90
CA GLY A 139 -22.00 -5.72 2.81
C GLY A 139 -21.45 -5.29 1.44
N VAL A 140 -20.18 -4.94 1.32
CA VAL A 140 -19.51 -4.63 0.04
C VAL A 140 -18.59 -5.77 -0.35
N SER A 141 -18.64 -6.21 -1.63
CA SER A 141 -17.79 -7.28 -2.16
C SER A 141 -16.48 -6.68 -2.69
N TYR A 142 -15.43 -6.72 -1.86
CA TYR A 142 -14.10 -6.18 -2.16
C TYR A 142 -13.28 -7.16 -3.00
N HIS A 143 -12.54 -6.67 -3.99
CA HIS A 143 -11.52 -7.46 -4.66
C HIS A 143 -10.37 -7.77 -3.70
N SER A 144 -10.01 -9.05 -3.59
CA SER A 144 -8.95 -9.52 -2.69
C SER A 144 -7.68 -9.83 -3.46
N LEU A 145 -6.60 -9.16 -3.08
CA LEU A 145 -5.28 -9.28 -3.69
C LEU A 145 -4.27 -9.74 -2.63
N GLN A 146 -3.73 -10.94 -2.80
CA GLN A 146 -2.59 -11.42 -2.03
C GLN A 146 -1.30 -10.99 -2.72
N VAL A 147 -0.31 -10.54 -1.95
CA VAL A 147 1.00 -10.12 -2.45
C VAL A 147 2.09 -10.76 -1.63
N ALA A 148 2.99 -11.44 -2.31
CA ALA A 148 4.27 -11.93 -1.81
C ALA A 148 5.40 -11.25 -2.61
N PHE A 149 6.65 -11.48 -2.23
CA PHE A 149 7.80 -10.88 -2.89
C PHE A 149 8.82 -11.94 -3.30
N LYS A 150 9.51 -11.68 -4.42
CA LYS A 150 10.69 -12.45 -4.81
C LYS A 150 11.82 -12.12 -3.85
N LYS A 151 12.71 -13.09 -3.60
CA LYS A 151 13.93 -12.85 -2.83
C LYS A 151 14.83 -11.81 -3.52
N GLU A 152 14.96 -11.91 -4.84
CA GLU A 152 15.68 -10.93 -5.66
C GLU A 152 14.83 -9.66 -5.80
N GLY A 153 15.28 -8.57 -5.17
CA GLY A 153 14.60 -7.27 -5.21
C GLY A 153 13.51 -7.08 -4.15
N GLY A 154 13.15 -8.11 -3.38
CA GLY A 154 12.15 -8.02 -2.30
C GLY A 154 12.66 -7.39 -1.00
N GLY A 155 13.97 -7.07 -0.93
CA GLY A 155 14.56 -6.48 0.27
C GLY A 155 14.74 -7.48 1.41
N THR A 156 14.86 -6.98 2.63
CA THR A 156 15.01 -7.80 3.86
C THR A 156 13.72 -8.48 4.28
N ASP A 157 12.58 -7.93 3.84
CA ASP A 157 11.23 -8.34 4.25
C ASP A 157 10.53 -9.16 3.14
N PHE A 158 11.30 -9.87 2.28
CA PHE A 158 10.74 -10.63 1.15
C PHE A 158 9.84 -11.81 1.59
N GLU A 159 9.97 -12.27 2.83
CA GLU A 159 9.12 -13.33 3.42
C GLU A 159 7.76 -12.81 3.91
N ASP A 160 7.58 -11.50 3.93
CA ASP A 160 6.34 -10.89 4.38
C ASP A 160 5.21 -11.16 3.38
N LEU A 161 4.03 -11.42 3.92
CA LEU A 161 2.83 -11.65 3.14
C LEU A 161 1.85 -10.53 3.37
N PHE A 162 1.27 -10.01 2.29
CA PHE A 162 0.28 -8.94 2.33
C PHE A 162 -1.04 -9.38 1.71
N TYR A 163 -2.14 -8.82 2.22
CA TYR A 163 -3.46 -8.85 1.63
C TYR A 163 -3.99 -7.43 1.51
N TYR A 164 -4.60 -7.12 0.36
CA TYR A 164 -5.27 -5.85 0.10
C TYR A 164 -6.70 -6.12 -0.31
N TRP A 165 -7.64 -5.40 0.27
CA TRP A 165 -9.04 -5.39 -0.15
C TRP A 165 -9.33 -4.06 -0.83
N ILE A 166 -9.60 -4.17 -2.13
CA ILE A 166 -9.71 -3.06 -3.06
C ILE A 166 -11.18 -2.85 -3.38
N HIS A 167 -11.66 -1.63 -3.22
CA HIS A 167 -13.07 -1.28 -3.42
C HIS A 167 -13.50 -1.57 -4.87
N PRO A 168 -14.65 -2.23 -5.10
CA PRO A 168 -15.03 -2.72 -6.43
C PRO A 168 -15.33 -1.61 -7.45
N GLN A 169 -15.70 -0.42 -7.01
CA GLN A 169 -16.05 0.72 -7.87
C GLN A 169 -14.98 1.82 -7.87
N HIS A 170 -14.40 2.11 -6.71
CA HIS A 170 -13.44 3.22 -6.55
C HIS A 170 -12.00 2.78 -6.76
N PHE A 171 -11.72 1.48 -6.70
CA PHE A 171 -10.38 0.88 -6.77
C PHE A 171 -9.41 1.45 -5.73
N THR A 172 -9.92 1.92 -4.60
CA THR A 172 -9.13 2.35 -3.44
C THR A 172 -8.79 1.15 -2.57
N ILE A 173 -7.63 1.17 -1.90
CA ILE A 173 -7.28 0.18 -0.87
C ILE A 173 -7.95 0.64 0.43
N ASP A 174 -9.07 0.01 0.80
CA ASP A 174 -9.80 0.39 2.00
C ASP A 174 -9.36 -0.43 3.22
N PHE A 175 -8.86 -1.66 2.98
CA PHE A 175 -8.32 -2.52 4.02
C PHE A 175 -7.04 -3.17 3.54
N MET A 176 -6.13 -3.43 4.48
CA MET A 176 -4.95 -4.26 4.23
C MET A 176 -4.59 -5.07 5.45
N ALA A 177 -3.97 -6.23 5.21
CA ALA A 177 -3.38 -7.05 6.25
C ALA A 177 -1.96 -7.45 5.85
N TYR A 178 -1.10 -7.68 6.83
CA TYR A 178 0.22 -8.24 6.57
C TYR A 178 0.76 -8.99 7.77
N SER A 179 1.57 -10.00 7.49
CA SER A 179 2.45 -10.66 8.46
C SER A 179 3.89 -10.29 8.16
N TYR A 180 4.67 -10.07 9.20
CA TYR A 180 6.09 -9.73 9.10
C TYR A 180 6.91 -10.55 10.11
N HIS A 181 8.19 -10.76 9.82
CA HIS A 181 9.07 -11.67 10.57
C HIS A 181 10.15 -10.94 11.39
N THR A 182 10.39 -9.67 11.09
CA THR A 182 11.36 -8.84 11.81
C THR A 182 10.85 -8.47 13.21
N ASN A 183 11.77 -8.24 14.19
CA ASN A 183 11.44 -7.80 15.56
C ASN A 183 10.34 -8.65 16.22
N GLU A 184 10.56 -9.96 16.36
CA GLU A 184 9.63 -10.96 16.91
C GLU A 184 8.38 -11.21 16.05
N GLY A 185 8.29 -10.58 14.88
CA GLY A 185 7.20 -10.78 13.95
C GLY A 185 5.87 -10.19 14.39
N GLY A 186 4.86 -10.43 13.58
CA GLY A 186 3.50 -10.03 13.93
C GLY A 186 2.55 -10.00 12.76
N THR A 187 1.27 -9.89 13.10
CA THR A 187 0.18 -9.73 12.14
C THR A 187 -0.52 -8.40 12.40
N ARG A 188 -0.82 -7.68 11.34
CA ARG A 188 -1.53 -6.40 11.39
C ARG A 188 -2.70 -6.40 10.42
N PHE A 189 -3.74 -5.68 10.82
CA PHE A 189 -4.87 -5.34 9.97
C PHE A 189 -5.07 -3.82 10.02
N ARG A 190 -5.15 -3.19 8.87
CA ARG A 190 -5.34 -1.73 8.76
C ARG A 190 -6.63 -1.41 8.04
N VAL A 191 -7.37 -0.49 8.62
CA VAL A 191 -8.59 0.08 8.06
C VAL A 191 -8.30 1.51 7.64
N ALA A 192 -8.45 1.81 6.37
CA ALA A 192 -8.25 3.15 5.84
C ALA A 192 -9.31 4.12 6.36
N ASN A 193 -8.89 5.30 6.71
CA ASN A 193 -9.76 6.41 7.08
C ASN A 193 -9.14 7.75 6.64
N ASN A 194 -9.82 8.87 6.91
CA ASN A 194 -9.35 10.23 6.65
C ASN A 194 -8.65 10.38 5.29
N THR A 195 -9.36 10.00 4.23
CA THR A 195 -8.82 10.03 2.86
C THR A 195 -8.72 11.46 2.35
N GLN A 196 -7.53 11.84 1.84
CA GLN A 196 -7.24 13.17 1.32
C GLN A 196 -6.60 13.07 -0.06
N ARG A 197 -6.99 13.96 -0.98
CA ARG A 197 -6.35 14.08 -2.30
C ARG A 197 -5.54 15.36 -2.38
N ILE A 198 -4.21 15.22 -2.45
CA ILE A 198 -3.26 16.33 -2.45
C ILE A 198 -2.37 16.20 -3.67
N GLY A 199 -2.28 17.24 -4.50
CA GLY A 199 -1.53 17.20 -5.77
C GLY A 199 -1.99 16.10 -6.73
N GLY A 200 -3.27 15.68 -6.65
CA GLY A 200 -3.84 14.59 -7.43
C GLY A 200 -3.63 13.19 -6.84
N ILE A 201 -2.77 13.02 -5.85
CA ILE A 201 -2.47 11.76 -5.18
C ILE A 201 -3.40 11.56 -3.98
N LEU A 202 -3.93 10.36 -3.83
CA LEU A 202 -4.76 9.94 -2.70
C LEU A 202 -3.87 9.46 -1.55
N PHE A 203 -4.00 10.10 -0.40
CA PHE A 203 -3.37 9.69 0.85
C PHE A 203 -4.46 9.27 1.84
N GLN A 204 -4.13 8.31 2.69
CA GLN A 204 -5.06 7.75 3.68
C GLN A 204 -4.35 7.60 5.02
N ASP A 205 -5.09 7.86 6.09
CA ASP A 205 -4.71 7.44 7.44
C ASP A 205 -5.25 6.04 7.70
N TYR A 206 -4.78 5.38 8.76
CA TYR A 206 -5.21 4.03 9.07
C TYR A 206 -5.42 3.83 10.56
N ASP A 207 -6.50 3.15 10.92
CA ASP A 207 -6.62 2.47 12.19
C ASP A 207 -5.91 1.12 12.09
N ASN A 208 -4.94 0.89 12.95
CA ASN A 208 -4.05 -0.27 12.92
C ASN A 208 -4.41 -1.24 14.05
N TYR A 209 -4.84 -2.43 13.66
CA TYR A 209 -5.29 -3.48 14.56
C TYR A 209 -4.33 -4.66 14.59
N ARG A 210 -4.43 -5.46 15.65
CA ARG A 210 -3.78 -6.77 15.75
C ARG A 210 -4.77 -7.84 16.17
N PRO A 211 -4.64 -9.09 15.69
CA PRO A 211 -5.33 -10.24 16.25
C PRO A 211 -4.71 -10.64 17.60
N GLU A 212 -5.40 -11.47 18.35
CA GLU A 212 -4.89 -12.07 19.59
C GLU A 212 -3.69 -12.99 19.30
N HIS A 213 -3.78 -13.81 18.24
CA HIS A 213 -2.74 -14.74 17.84
C HIS A 213 -2.04 -14.28 16.58
N GLN A 214 -0.71 -14.26 16.59
CA GLN A 214 0.11 -13.85 15.43
C GLN A 214 -0.05 -14.77 14.21
N SER A 215 -0.38 -16.04 14.44
CA SER A 215 -0.62 -17.04 13.39
C SER A 215 -2.03 -16.97 12.75
N THR A 216 -2.83 -15.95 13.10
CA THR A 216 -4.16 -15.78 12.52
C THR A 216 -4.04 -15.57 11.00
N PRO A 217 -4.76 -16.35 10.16
CA PRO A 217 -4.75 -16.19 8.72
C PRO A 217 -5.16 -14.77 8.29
N LEU A 218 -4.41 -14.18 7.35
CA LEU A 218 -4.63 -12.79 6.96
C LEU A 218 -6.01 -12.55 6.33
N ASP A 219 -6.50 -13.51 5.56
CA ASP A 219 -7.80 -13.44 4.89
C ASP A 219 -9.00 -13.52 5.85
N SER A 220 -8.80 -13.99 7.07
CA SER A 220 -9.83 -14.01 8.12
C SER A 220 -9.96 -12.68 8.88
N LEU A 221 -8.98 -11.78 8.77
CA LEU A 221 -8.93 -10.55 9.57
C LEU A 221 -10.10 -9.58 9.33
N PRO A 222 -10.64 -9.41 8.11
CA PRO A 222 -11.83 -8.58 7.93
C PRO A 222 -13.02 -9.09 8.74
N TYR A 223 -13.26 -10.40 8.74
CA TYR A 223 -14.34 -11.01 9.53
C TYR A 223 -14.14 -10.81 11.03
N LEU A 224 -12.93 -11.05 11.53
CA LEU A 224 -12.60 -10.84 12.95
C LEU A 224 -12.74 -9.36 13.35
N TRP A 225 -12.42 -8.44 12.44
CA TRP A 225 -12.63 -7.02 12.67
C TRP A 225 -14.12 -6.65 12.76
N GLU A 226 -14.97 -7.17 11.89
CA GLU A 226 -16.43 -6.98 11.96
C GLU A 226 -17.02 -7.53 13.25
N MET A 227 -16.51 -8.66 13.74
CA MET A 227 -16.88 -9.27 15.02
C MET A 227 -16.26 -8.56 16.25
N GLN A 228 -15.50 -7.45 16.05
CA GLN A 228 -14.81 -6.72 17.11
C GLN A 228 -13.79 -7.59 17.90
N GLN A 229 -13.20 -8.58 17.26
CA GLN A 229 -12.21 -9.50 17.82
C GLN A 229 -10.76 -9.07 17.57
N LEU A 230 -10.54 -7.92 16.96
CA LEU A 230 -9.22 -7.31 16.80
C LEU A 230 -9.02 -6.16 17.79
N SER A 231 -7.82 -6.08 18.37
CA SER A 231 -7.46 -4.97 19.27
C SER A 231 -6.88 -3.80 18.47
N LEU A 232 -7.39 -2.59 18.67
CA LEU A 232 -6.79 -1.37 18.13
C LEU A 232 -5.44 -1.15 18.80
N LEU A 233 -4.38 -1.15 17.99
CA LEU A 233 -2.99 -0.96 18.46
C LEU A 233 -2.55 0.49 18.38
N SER A 234 -2.87 1.18 17.30
CA SER A 234 -2.47 2.56 17.05
C SER A 234 -3.28 3.18 15.90
N LYS A 235 -3.23 4.51 15.82
CA LYS A 235 -3.64 5.27 14.64
C LYS A 235 -2.41 5.71 13.87
N ILE A 236 -2.43 5.53 12.56
CA ILE A 236 -1.36 5.91 11.63
C ILE A 236 -1.87 7.12 10.88
N GLN A 237 -1.24 8.25 11.12
CA GLN A 237 -1.63 9.53 10.54
C GLN A 237 -0.43 10.20 9.87
N ASN A 238 -0.64 10.63 8.63
CA ASN A 238 0.33 11.42 7.89
C ASN A 238 -0.14 12.88 7.92
N LEU A 239 0.61 13.73 8.59
CA LEU A 239 0.24 15.13 8.81
C LEU A 239 0.99 16.04 7.84
N ASN A 240 0.46 17.26 7.61
CA ASN A 240 1.11 18.32 6.85
C ASN A 240 1.58 17.88 5.45
N ILE A 241 0.85 16.98 4.80
CA ILE A 241 1.22 16.44 3.49
C ILE A 241 1.28 17.55 2.45
N ARG A 242 2.36 17.60 1.69
CA ARG A 242 2.56 18.48 0.54
C ARG A 242 3.04 17.66 -0.64
N VAL A 243 2.54 18.00 -1.82
CA VAL A 243 2.95 17.37 -3.08
C VAL A 243 3.28 18.48 -4.06
N ALA A 244 4.50 18.44 -4.63
CA ALA A 244 4.90 19.22 -5.78
C ALA A 244 5.19 18.27 -6.94
N THR A 245 4.52 18.48 -8.07
CA THR A 245 4.74 17.73 -9.33
C THR A 245 5.36 18.69 -10.34
N HIS A 246 6.39 18.25 -11.08
CA HIS A 246 7.11 19.06 -12.08
C HIS A 246 6.84 18.52 -13.49
#